data_a5938c75c3afcdb6fd758898661b23f5
#
_entry.id   a5938c75c3afcdb6fd758898661b23f5
#
_cell.length_a   1.000
_cell.length_b   1.000
_cell.length_c   1.000
_cell.angle_alpha   90.00
_cell.angle_beta   90.00
_cell.angle_gamma   90.00
#
_symmetry.space_group_name_H-M   'P 1'
#
loop_
_entity.id
_entity.type
_entity.pdbx_description
1 polymer ?
#
loop_
_entity_poly.entity_id
_entity_poly.type
_entity_poly.pdbx_seq_one_letter_code
_entity_poly.pdbx_strand_id
1 'polypeptide(L)'
;MKILVTDSLELSIEWPSGSNVIPFDETRPIPGEYLDADAVVCWGNPASLQSMRQMPNLRWVQSLSAGTDAFIAAGLPESVLLTSGRGLHDHTVTEHAVALLLALVREIPDFVHAQDAHHWAAEKRGAKPLYDPRRVSTLIDANVLIWGFGSIGQTMAAPLTALGCHVRGVARTAGERAGYEVIAAEDIREALPDTDILVMVLPSEPETQKILNRELLELLPDRSLVCNVGRGSTVDEDALVAALQDGTLAGAALDVMSSEPLPPESPLWDAPNCILTPHVAGFRAHGADRLVGGNIKALLAGEPLRNLVER
;
A
#
# COMPACT_ATOMS: atom_id res chain seq x y z
N MET A 1 -25.02 -16.59 15.58
CA MET A 1 -24.17 -16.41 14.39
C MET A 1 -22.81 -17.05 14.65
N LYS A 2 -22.32 -17.89 13.74
CA LYS A 2 -20.98 -18.49 13.79
C LYS A 2 -20.02 -17.62 12.99
N ILE A 3 -18.97 -17.14 13.64
CA ILE A 3 -18.05 -16.17 13.06
C ILE A 3 -16.64 -16.73 13.14
N LEU A 4 -15.95 -16.82 11.99
CA LEU A 4 -14.53 -17.16 11.94
C LEU A 4 -13.73 -15.85 11.99
N VAL A 5 -12.69 -15.82 12.80
CA VAL A 5 -11.77 -14.67 12.90
C VAL A 5 -10.36 -15.18 12.79
N THR A 6 -9.55 -14.51 11.93
CA THR A 6 -8.13 -14.87 11.85
C THR A 6 -7.46 -14.83 13.21
N ASP A 7 -6.64 -15.82 13.53
CA ASP A 7 -5.89 -15.91 14.78
C ASP A 7 -4.65 -15.00 14.80
N SER A 8 -4.30 -14.42 13.66
CA SER A 8 -3.17 -13.49 13.51
C SER A 8 -3.45 -12.08 14.04
N LEU A 9 -4.70 -11.77 14.41
CA LEU A 9 -5.11 -10.48 14.97
C LEU A 9 -6.06 -10.69 16.16
N GLU A 10 -5.65 -10.21 17.33
CA GLU A 10 -6.53 -10.16 18.50
C GLU A 10 -7.50 -8.97 18.37
N LEU A 11 -8.80 -9.25 18.46
CA LEU A 11 -9.85 -8.24 18.41
C LEU A 11 -10.50 -8.09 19.79
N SER A 12 -10.38 -6.91 20.39
CA SER A 12 -11.00 -6.54 21.67
C SER A 12 -12.37 -5.91 21.45
N ILE A 13 -13.33 -6.71 20.96
CA ILE A 13 -14.70 -6.26 20.70
C ILE A 13 -15.72 -7.02 21.53
N GLU A 14 -16.82 -6.35 21.86
CA GLU A 14 -17.99 -6.99 22.46
C GLU A 14 -18.79 -7.69 21.36
N TRP A 15 -18.66 -9.02 21.32
CA TRP A 15 -19.36 -9.85 20.35
C TRP A 15 -20.86 -9.94 20.69
N PRO A 16 -21.75 -9.96 19.69
CA PRO A 16 -23.19 -10.07 19.94
C PRO A 16 -23.55 -11.30 20.76
N SER A 17 -24.52 -11.16 21.66
CA SER A 17 -24.99 -12.27 22.49
C SER A 17 -25.44 -13.48 21.63
N GLY A 18 -25.00 -14.67 21.99
CA GLY A 18 -25.27 -15.90 21.24
C GLY A 18 -24.39 -16.08 19.99
N SER A 19 -23.35 -15.24 19.79
CA SER A 19 -22.34 -15.49 18.75
C SER A 19 -21.38 -16.58 19.20
N ASN A 20 -21.02 -17.47 18.26
CA ASN A 20 -19.94 -18.44 18.40
C ASN A 20 -18.75 -17.95 17.59
N VAL A 21 -17.75 -17.37 18.24
CA VAL A 21 -16.56 -16.82 17.61
C VAL A 21 -15.44 -17.84 17.69
N ILE A 22 -14.88 -18.18 16.53
CA ILE A 22 -13.88 -19.24 16.38
C ILE A 22 -12.64 -18.64 15.73
N PRO A 23 -11.50 -18.62 16.40
CA PRO A 23 -10.23 -18.27 15.76
C PRO A 23 -9.81 -19.36 14.78
N PHE A 24 -9.22 -18.97 13.65
CA PHE A 24 -8.73 -19.89 12.64
C PHE A 24 -7.44 -19.40 11.99
N ASP A 25 -6.58 -20.35 11.63
CA ASP A 25 -5.38 -20.10 10.81
C ASP A 25 -5.79 -19.94 9.36
N GLU A 26 -5.82 -18.70 8.85
CA GLU A 26 -6.21 -18.41 7.48
C GLU A 26 -5.15 -18.82 6.42
N THR A 27 -3.94 -19.18 6.86
CA THR A 27 -2.90 -19.67 5.94
C THR A 27 -3.18 -21.10 5.45
N ARG A 28 -4.21 -21.72 6.00
CA ARG A 28 -4.68 -23.08 5.67
C ARG A 28 -6.12 -23.05 5.17
N PRO A 29 -6.56 -24.10 4.48
CA PRO A 29 -7.98 -24.29 4.20
C PRO A 29 -8.83 -24.30 5.46
N ILE A 30 -10.01 -23.67 5.41
CA ILE A 30 -10.95 -23.67 6.53
C ILE A 30 -11.39 -25.13 6.82
N PRO A 31 -11.26 -25.62 8.07
CA PRO A 31 -11.68 -26.97 8.43
C PRO A 31 -13.15 -27.24 8.11
N GLY A 32 -13.47 -28.47 7.68
CA GLY A 32 -14.83 -28.83 7.27
C GLY A 32 -15.91 -28.59 8.31
N GLU A 33 -15.58 -28.69 9.59
CA GLU A 33 -16.47 -28.42 10.73
C GLU A 33 -16.82 -26.92 10.92
N TYR A 34 -16.13 -26.02 10.19
CA TYR A 34 -16.35 -24.58 10.23
C TYR A 34 -16.95 -24.01 8.94
N LEU A 35 -17.14 -24.84 7.90
CA LEU A 35 -17.71 -24.41 6.62
C LEU A 35 -19.18 -23.93 6.72
N ASP A 36 -19.87 -24.21 7.83
CA ASP A 36 -21.24 -23.73 8.11
C ASP A 36 -21.26 -22.31 8.73
N ALA A 37 -20.12 -21.63 8.86
CA ALA A 37 -20.07 -20.30 9.46
C ALA A 37 -20.81 -19.25 8.62
N ASP A 38 -21.39 -18.27 9.33
CA ASP A 38 -22.16 -17.15 8.75
C ASP A 38 -21.29 -15.99 8.30
N ALA A 39 -20.12 -15.80 8.94
CA ALA A 39 -19.26 -14.67 8.69
C ALA A 39 -17.78 -15.04 8.87
N VAL A 40 -16.90 -14.33 8.13
CA VAL A 40 -15.44 -14.48 8.21
C VAL A 40 -14.78 -13.11 8.30
N VAL A 41 -13.82 -12.96 9.23
CA VAL A 41 -12.93 -11.80 9.35
C VAL A 41 -11.50 -12.26 9.11
N CYS A 42 -10.86 -11.77 8.03
CA CYS A 42 -9.55 -12.27 7.60
C CYS A 42 -8.79 -11.27 6.72
N TRP A 43 -7.52 -11.55 6.45
CA TRP A 43 -6.68 -10.77 5.52
C TRP A 43 -6.90 -11.13 4.05
N GLY A 44 -7.39 -12.33 3.78
CA GLY A 44 -7.64 -12.81 2.43
C GLY A 44 -6.55 -13.73 1.88
N ASN A 45 -6.01 -14.61 2.70
CA ASN A 45 -5.08 -15.62 2.26
C ASN A 45 -5.75 -16.56 1.22
N PRO A 46 -5.09 -16.91 0.10
CA PRO A 46 -5.67 -17.77 -0.94
C PRO A 46 -6.24 -19.09 -0.45
N ALA A 47 -5.60 -19.73 0.56
CA ALA A 47 -6.04 -21.02 1.09
C ALA A 47 -7.44 -20.92 1.76
N SER A 48 -7.66 -19.88 2.57
CA SER A 48 -8.96 -19.64 3.22
C SER A 48 -10.01 -19.15 2.22
N LEU A 49 -9.63 -18.27 1.28
CA LEU A 49 -10.54 -17.75 0.25
C LEU A 49 -11.14 -18.86 -0.61
N GLN A 50 -10.33 -19.86 -1.00
CA GLN A 50 -10.82 -21.01 -1.75
C GLN A 50 -11.89 -21.80 -0.97
N SER A 51 -11.74 -21.94 0.35
CA SER A 51 -12.71 -22.63 1.21
C SER A 51 -14.01 -21.86 1.35
N MET A 52 -13.96 -20.52 1.38
CA MET A 52 -15.16 -19.68 1.54
C MET A 52 -16.20 -19.85 0.43
N ARG A 53 -15.76 -20.23 -0.78
CA ARG A 53 -16.69 -20.54 -1.88
C ARG A 53 -17.62 -21.73 -1.61
N GLN A 54 -17.23 -22.59 -0.67
CA GLN A 54 -17.96 -23.82 -0.32
C GLN A 54 -18.83 -23.63 0.94
N MET A 55 -18.88 -22.41 1.51
CA MET A 55 -19.61 -22.12 2.75
C MET A 55 -21.07 -21.77 2.44
N PRO A 56 -22.03 -22.68 2.72
CA PRO A 56 -23.43 -22.51 2.33
C PRO A 56 -24.14 -21.40 3.10
N ASN A 57 -23.67 -21.06 4.29
CA ASN A 57 -24.31 -20.10 5.19
C ASN A 57 -23.61 -18.74 5.21
N LEU A 58 -22.50 -18.59 4.45
CA LEU A 58 -21.70 -17.36 4.44
C LEU A 58 -22.52 -16.17 3.93
N ARG A 59 -22.65 -15.14 4.74
CA ARG A 59 -23.39 -13.92 4.43
C ARG A 59 -22.52 -12.68 4.41
N TRP A 60 -21.40 -12.68 5.13
CA TRP A 60 -20.53 -11.52 5.25
C TRP A 60 -19.06 -11.92 5.40
N VAL A 61 -18.23 -11.19 4.69
CA VAL A 61 -16.77 -11.25 4.82
C VAL A 61 -16.26 -9.85 5.12
N GLN A 62 -15.55 -9.69 6.24
CA GLN A 62 -14.76 -8.51 6.55
C GLN A 62 -13.31 -8.75 6.16
N SER A 63 -12.87 -8.09 5.10
CA SER A 63 -11.45 -8.01 4.81
C SER A 63 -10.76 -7.07 5.81
N LEU A 64 -9.64 -7.51 6.37
CA LEU A 64 -8.74 -6.67 7.15
C LEU A 64 -7.78 -5.89 6.22
N SER A 65 -7.61 -6.31 4.98
CA SER A 65 -6.83 -5.60 3.95
C SER A 65 -7.61 -4.43 3.35
N ALA A 66 -6.92 -3.34 3.00
CA ALA A 66 -7.53 -2.20 2.31
C ALA A 66 -7.95 -2.55 0.88
N GLY A 67 -7.10 -3.27 0.14
CA GLY A 67 -7.41 -3.84 -1.16
C GLY A 67 -8.23 -5.12 -1.03
N THR A 68 -9.14 -5.34 -1.98
CA THR A 68 -10.02 -6.52 -2.01
C THR A 68 -9.81 -7.37 -3.26
N ASP A 69 -8.73 -7.14 -3.97
CA ASP A 69 -8.39 -7.80 -5.25
C ASP A 69 -8.45 -9.32 -5.15
N ALA A 70 -7.84 -9.89 -4.08
CA ALA A 70 -7.82 -11.33 -3.84
C ALA A 70 -9.23 -11.90 -3.58
N PHE A 71 -10.08 -11.16 -2.87
CA PHE A 71 -11.47 -11.58 -2.59
C PHE A 71 -12.33 -11.56 -3.86
N ILE A 72 -12.14 -10.56 -4.72
CA ILE A 72 -12.84 -10.45 -6.01
C ILE A 72 -12.38 -11.58 -6.93
N ALA A 73 -11.07 -11.80 -7.05
CA ALA A 73 -10.49 -12.88 -7.85
C ALA A 73 -10.89 -14.28 -7.35
N ALA A 74 -11.11 -14.44 -6.04
CA ALA A 74 -11.61 -15.67 -5.46
C ALA A 74 -13.04 -16.02 -5.90
N GLY A 75 -13.82 -15.07 -6.44
CA GLY A 75 -15.17 -15.31 -6.95
C GLY A 75 -16.17 -15.70 -5.87
N LEU A 76 -16.18 -14.98 -4.75
CA LEU A 76 -17.20 -15.16 -3.71
C LEU A 76 -18.60 -14.90 -4.30
N PRO A 77 -19.65 -15.65 -3.88
CA PRO A 77 -21.03 -15.42 -4.35
C PRO A 77 -21.46 -13.97 -4.17
N GLU A 78 -22.22 -13.41 -5.11
CA GLU A 78 -22.74 -12.04 -5.06
C GLU A 78 -23.63 -11.78 -3.83
N SER A 79 -24.28 -12.83 -3.31
CA SER A 79 -25.10 -12.76 -2.09
C SER A 79 -24.27 -12.52 -0.82
N VAL A 80 -22.96 -12.74 -0.85
CA VAL A 80 -22.07 -12.52 0.29
C VAL A 80 -21.64 -11.07 0.32
N LEU A 81 -21.97 -10.34 1.37
CA LEU A 81 -21.50 -8.96 1.57
C LEU A 81 -19.98 -8.97 1.84
N LEU A 82 -19.24 -8.18 1.08
CA LEU A 82 -17.80 -7.99 1.28
C LEU A 82 -17.54 -6.56 1.75
N THR A 83 -16.84 -6.41 2.87
CA THR A 83 -16.37 -5.11 3.36
C THR A 83 -14.86 -5.07 3.41
N SER A 84 -14.26 -3.92 3.03
CA SER A 84 -12.81 -3.74 3.01
C SER A 84 -12.27 -3.18 4.33
N GLY A 85 -10.98 -3.38 4.56
CA GLY A 85 -10.21 -2.79 5.67
C GLY A 85 -9.73 -1.36 5.38
N ARG A 86 -10.35 -0.64 4.45
CA ARG A 86 -9.99 0.76 4.17
C ARG A 86 -10.03 1.60 5.44
N GLY A 87 -8.96 2.36 5.67
CA GLY A 87 -8.77 3.15 6.90
C GLY A 87 -7.97 2.45 7.99
N LEU A 88 -7.80 1.13 7.93
CA LEU A 88 -7.04 0.37 8.95
C LEU A 88 -5.51 0.54 8.80
N HIS A 89 -5.03 0.93 7.61
CA HIS A 89 -3.61 0.94 7.27
C HIS A 89 -3.07 2.34 6.97
N ASP A 90 -3.91 3.38 7.04
CA ASP A 90 -3.54 4.72 6.62
C ASP A 90 -2.27 5.23 7.32
N HIS A 91 -2.19 5.05 8.63
CA HIS A 91 -1.03 5.47 9.41
C HIS A 91 0.19 4.59 9.18
N THR A 92 0.04 3.26 9.20
CA THR A 92 1.18 2.33 9.12
C THR A 92 1.82 2.33 7.73
N VAL A 93 1.02 2.43 6.66
CA VAL A 93 1.53 2.62 5.30
C VAL A 93 2.22 3.99 5.16
N THR A 94 1.66 5.04 5.78
CA THR A 94 2.30 6.35 5.82
C THR A 94 3.66 6.31 6.51
N GLU A 95 3.75 5.69 7.71
CA GLU A 95 5.02 5.53 8.43
C GLU A 95 6.07 4.81 7.57
N HIS A 96 5.67 3.72 6.92
CA HIS A 96 6.56 2.93 6.08
C HIS A 96 7.05 3.72 4.86
N ALA A 97 6.15 4.37 4.12
CA ALA A 97 6.50 5.19 2.96
C ALA A 97 7.45 6.34 3.34
N VAL A 98 7.16 7.05 4.44
CA VAL A 98 8.03 8.13 4.94
C VAL A 98 9.40 7.58 5.34
N ALA A 99 9.46 6.41 6.00
CA ALA A 99 10.72 5.76 6.35
C ALA A 99 11.55 5.40 5.11
N LEU A 100 10.91 4.84 4.07
CA LEU A 100 11.56 4.51 2.80
C LEU A 100 12.11 5.76 2.10
N LEU A 101 11.31 6.83 2.03
CA LEU A 101 11.73 8.11 1.43
C LEU A 101 12.92 8.71 2.21
N LEU A 102 12.85 8.74 3.54
CA LEU A 102 13.96 9.21 4.38
C LEU A 102 15.21 8.33 4.21
N ALA A 103 15.05 7.02 4.06
CA ALA A 103 16.18 6.13 3.81
C ALA A 103 16.87 6.44 2.46
N LEU A 104 16.08 6.70 1.39
CA LEU A 104 16.62 7.09 0.08
C LEU A 104 17.36 8.43 0.14
N VAL A 105 16.69 9.50 0.59
CA VAL A 105 17.28 10.84 0.58
C VAL A 105 18.50 10.96 1.49
N ARG A 106 18.60 10.12 2.52
CA ARG A 106 19.72 10.12 3.47
C ARG A 106 20.75 9.04 3.20
N GLU A 107 20.66 8.29 2.09
CA GLU A 107 21.60 7.22 1.72
C GLU A 107 21.77 6.15 2.82
N ILE A 108 20.71 5.86 3.58
CA ILE A 108 20.78 4.92 4.72
C ILE A 108 21.25 3.53 4.29
N PRO A 109 20.82 2.93 3.16
CA PRO A 109 21.31 1.64 2.71
C PRO A 109 22.82 1.59 2.53
N ASP A 110 23.43 2.62 1.98
CA ASP A 110 24.88 2.69 1.80
C ASP A 110 25.63 2.65 3.14
N PHE A 111 25.09 3.34 4.16
CA PHE A 111 25.69 3.31 5.50
C PHE A 111 25.48 1.98 6.21
N VAL A 112 24.37 1.28 5.96
CA VAL A 112 24.14 -0.08 6.46
C VAL A 112 25.16 -1.03 5.82
N HIS A 113 25.35 -0.99 4.50
CA HIS A 113 26.36 -1.80 3.82
C HIS A 113 27.79 -1.48 4.29
N ALA A 114 28.11 -0.20 4.53
CA ALA A 114 29.40 0.20 5.08
C ALA A 114 29.59 -0.35 6.49
N GLN A 115 28.55 -0.33 7.34
CA GLN A 115 28.56 -0.92 8.67
C GLN A 115 28.82 -2.44 8.61
N ASP A 116 28.12 -3.17 7.73
CA ASP A 116 28.30 -4.62 7.55
C ASP A 116 29.72 -4.96 7.08
N ALA A 117 30.30 -4.09 6.26
CA ALA A 117 31.69 -4.19 5.81
C ALA A 117 32.72 -3.70 6.85
N HIS A 118 32.31 -3.28 8.04
CA HIS A 118 33.15 -2.63 9.06
C HIS A 118 33.93 -1.43 8.51
N HIS A 119 33.36 -0.71 7.53
CA HIS A 119 33.94 0.45 6.89
C HIS A 119 33.35 1.73 7.45
N TRP A 120 34.17 2.61 8.00
CA TRP A 120 33.76 3.96 8.41
C TRP A 120 33.78 4.88 7.20
N ALA A 121 32.67 5.01 6.48
CA ALA A 121 32.49 5.76 5.23
C ALA A 121 32.86 7.26 5.35
N ALA A 122 34.12 7.53 5.70
CA ALA A 122 34.66 8.88 5.95
C ALA A 122 34.60 9.75 4.68
N GLU A 123 34.66 9.15 3.52
CA GLU A 123 34.55 9.80 2.20
C GLU A 123 33.17 10.45 1.98
N LYS A 124 32.15 9.98 2.68
CA LYS A 124 30.79 10.57 2.65
C LYS A 124 30.61 11.69 3.66
N ARG A 125 31.62 11.97 4.52
CA ARG A 125 31.58 13.07 5.52
C ARG A 125 31.86 14.41 4.86
N GLY A 126 31.44 15.47 5.54
CA GLY A 126 31.73 16.86 5.19
C GLY A 126 30.46 17.66 4.90
N ALA A 127 30.66 18.97 4.75
CA ALA A 127 29.59 19.87 4.34
C ALA A 127 29.16 19.54 2.91
N LYS A 128 27.87 19.34 2.71
CA LYS A 128 27.25 19.16 1.39
C LYS A 128 26.25 20.29 1.15
N PRO A 129 26.04 20.70 -0.10
CA PRO A 129 24.94 21.63 -0.41
C PRO A 129 23.61 21.00 0.03
N LEU A 130 22.66 21.84 0.46
CA LEU A 130 21.34 21.36 0.89
C LEU A 130 20.63 20.68 -0.29
N TYR A 131 20.74 21.26 -1.48
CA TYR A 131 20.16 20.72 -2.72
C TYR A 131 21.25 20.17 -3.62
N ASP A 132 21.10 18.92 -4.05
CA ASP A 132 21.96 18.27 -5.06
C ASP A 132 21.19 18.28 -6.39
N PRO A 133 21.74 18.82 -7.49
CA PRO A 133 21.04 18.86 -8.77
C PRO A 133 20.85 17.47 -9.41
N ARG A 134 21.55 16.45 -8.93
CA ARG A 134 21.53 15.08 -9.49
C ARG A 134 20.61 14.14 -8.73
N ARG A 135 20.14 14.53 -7.53
CA ARG A 135 19.27 13.69 -6.69
C ARG A 135 18.55 14.52 -5.63
N VAL A 136 17.42 14.03 -5.18
CA VAL A 136 16.75 14.56 -3.99
C VAL A 136 17.55 14.14 -2.75
N SER A 137 18.24 15.08 -2.12
CA SER A 137 19.11 14.87 -0.93
C SER A 137 18.47 15.29 0.38
N THR A 138 17.30 15.92 0.31
CA THR A 138 16.49 16.38 1.44
C THR A 138 15.01 16.42 1.05
N LEU A 139 14.13 16.31 2.04
CA LEU A 139 12.69 16.52 1.86
C LEU A 139 12.30 18.00 1.93
N ILE A 140 13.18 18.87 2.43
CA ILE A 140 12.92 20.32 2.51
C ILE A 140 12.75 20.88 1.09
N ASP A 141 11.66 21.57 0.85
CA ASP A 141 11.24 22.15 -0.42
C ASP A 141 11.08 21.16 -1.60
N ALA A 142 11.08 19.84 -1.33
CA ALA A 142 10.83 18.83 -2.35
C ALA A 142 9.36 18.85 -2.82
N ASN A 143 9.13 18.83 -4.12
CA ASN A 143 7.81 18.69 -4.72
C ASN A 143 7.39 17.21 -4.71
N VAL A 144 6.41 16.88 -3.88
CA VAL A 144 5.88 15.51 -3.74
C VAL A 144 4.53 15.41 -4.42
N LEU A 145 4.42 14.48 -5.37
CA LEU A 145 3.18 14.13 -6.04
C LEU A 145 2.70 12.77 -5.55
N ILE A 146 1.53 12.71 -4.89
CA ILE A 146 0.95 11.45 -4.39
C ILE A 146 -0.11 10.99 -5.36
N TRP A 147 0.19 9.94 -6.14
CA TRP A 147 -0.74 9.34 -7.09
C TRP A 147 -1.57 8.27 -6.43
N GLY A 148 -2.87 8.54 -6.28
CA GLY A 148 -3.80 7.81 -5.45
C GLY A 148 -4.12 8.57 -4.16
N PHE A 149 -4.74 9.77 -4.29
CA PHE A 149 -5.02 10.65 -3.17
C PHE A 149 -6.33 10.27 -2.46
N GLY A 150 -6.40 8.97 -2.06
CA GLY A 150 -7.42 8.38 -1.19
C GLY A 150 -7.11 8.58 0.30
N SER A 151 -7.62 7.69 1.17
CA SER A 151 -7.40 7.80 2.64
C SER A 151 -5.92 7.74 3.02
N ILE A 152 -5.15 6.80 2.46
CA ILE A 152 -3.71 6.67 2.72
C ILE A 152 -2.96 7.90 2.20
N GLY A 153 -3.19 8.31 0.95
CA GLY A 153 -2.52 9.47 0.35
C GLY A 153 -2.78 10.76 1.12
N GLN A 154 -4.02 10.99 1.56
CA GLN A 154 -4.37 12.15 2.38
C GLN A 154 -3.70 12.08 3.77
N THR A 155 -3.62 10.91 4.39
CA THR A 155 -2.93 10.72 5.68
C THR A 155 -1.43 10.98 5.55
N MET A 156 -0.82 10.59 4.42
CA MET A 156 0.61 10.77 4.13
C MET A 156 0.99 12.23 3.86
N ALA A 157 0.08 13.03 3.34
CA ALA A 157 0.36 14.40 2.98
C ALA A 157 0.81 15.27 4.18
N ALA A 158 0.17 15.11 5.34
CA ALA A 158 0.48 15.92 6.53
C ALA A 158 1.91 15.71 7.07
N PRO A 159 2.41 14.47 7.33
CA PRO A 159 3.79 14.29 7.78
C PRO A 159 4.82 14.71 6.73
N LEU A 160 4.57 14.53 5.42
CA LEU A 160 5.48 15.02 4.38
C LEU A 160 5.55 16.56 4.38
N THR A 161 4.42 17.24 4.53
CA THR A 161 4.39 18.70 4.69
C THR A 161 5.14 19.16 5.95
N ALA A 162 4.99 18.45 7.06
CA ALA A 162 5.70 18.74 8.30
C ALA A 162 7.23 18.56 8.16
N LEU A 163 7.68 17.70 7.23
CA LEU A 163 9.10 17.54 6.87
C LEU A 163 9.59 18.58 5.84
N GLY A 164 8.74 19.51 5.42
CA GLY A 164 9.07 20.62 4.53
C GLY A 164 8.75 20.41 3.07
N CYS A 165 8.03 19.34 2.70
CA CYS A 165 7.64 19.08 1.31
C CYS A 165 6.48 19.98 0.85
N HIS A 166 6.46 20.28 -0.45
CA HIS A 166 5.29 20.80 -1.16
C HIS A 166 4.50 19.62 -1.71
N VAL A 167 3.33 19.32 -1.12
CA VAL A 167 2.55 18.12 -1.45
C VAL A 167 1.35 18.46 -2.32
N ARG A 168 1.20 17.74 -3.44
CA ARG A 168 -0.01 17.70 -4.27
C ARG A 168 -0.51 16.26 -4.43
N GLY A 169 -1.81 16.09 -4.60
CA GLY A 169 -2.42 14.80 -4.89
C GLY A 169 -2.75 14.61 -6.36
N VAL A 170 -2.86 13.34 -6.78
CA VAL A 170 -3.48 12.95 -8.07
C VAL A 170 -4.62 11.97 -7.78
N ALA A 171 -5.78 12.23 -8.37
CA ALA A 171 -6.95 11.35 -8.27
C ALA A 171 -7.76 11.38 -9.56
N ARG A 172 -8.84 10.57 -9.64
CA ARG A 172 -9.73 10.55 -10.82
C ARG A 172 -10.32 11.93 -11.18
N THR A 173 -10.54 12.77 -10.17
CA THR A 173 -11.08 14.12 -10.33
C THR A 173 -10.23 15.12 -9.58
N ALA A 174 -10.01 16.27 -10.22
CA ALA A 174 -9.35 17.42 -9.60
C ALA A 174 -10.17 18.04 -8.47
N GLY A 175 -9.55 18.89 -7.67
CA GLY A 175 -10.19 19.65 -6.59
C GLY A 175 -9.28 19.83 -5.38
N GLU A 176 -9.86 19.99 -4.20
CA GLU A 176 -9.15 20.06 -2.92
C GLU A 176 -9.60 18.90 -2.02
N ARG A 177 -8.66 18.23 -1.35
CA ARG A 177 -8.95 17.17 -0.38
C ARG A 177 -8.01 17.31 0.81
N ALA A 178 -8.58 17.31 2.00
CA ALA A 178 -7.84 17.45 3.26
C ALA A 178 -6.91 18.70 3.30
N GLY A 179 -7.26 19.78 2.59
CA GLY A 179 -6.47 21.02 2.49
C GLY A 179 -5.33 20.97 1.47
N TYR A 180 -5.29 19.96 0.60
CA TYR A 180 -4.28 19.81 -0.45
C TYR A 180 -4.90 19.92 -1.84
N GLU A 181 -4.15 20.52 -2.76
CA GLU A 181 -4.48 20.54 -4.17
C GLU A 181 -4.43 19.11 -4.74
N VAL A 182 -5.45 18.75 -5.51
CA VAL A 182 -5.54 17.47 -6.21
C VAL A 182 -5.77 17.73 -7.68
N ILE A 183 -4.87 17.26 -8.54
CA ILE A 183 -5.00 17.29 -9.99
C ILE A 183 -5.74 16.05 -10.50
N ALA A 184 -6.38 16.16 -11.65
CA ALA A 184 -6.98 15.00 -12.30
C ALA A 184 -5.91 14.04 -12.84
N ALA A 185 -6.20 12.74 -12.86
CA ALA A 185 -5.26 11.75 -13.36
C ALA A 185 -4.89 11.93 -14.84
N GLU A 186 -5.76 12.53 -15.64
CA GLU A 186 -5.53 12.88 -17.02
C GLU A 186 -4.47 13.97 -17.20
N ASP A 187 -4.29 14.84 -16.21
CA ASP A 187 -3.36 15.97 -16.22
C ASP A 187 -1.97 15.60 -15.63
N ILE A 188 -1.74 14.35 -15.28
CA ILE A 188 -0.49 13.94 -14.59
C ILE A 188 0.76 14.28 -15.38
N ARG A 189 0.69 14.19 -16.71
CA ARG A 189 1.83 14.48 -17.60
C ARG A 189 2.35 15.92 -17.45
N GLU A 190 1.49 16.85 -17.10
CA GLU A 190 1.86 18.25 -16.87
C GLU A 190 2.53 18.46 -15.51
N ALA A 191 2.25 17.58 -14.54
CA ALA A 191 2.79 17.69 -13.18
C ALA A 191 4.13 16.96 -12.99
N LEU A 192 4.41 15.91 -13.77
CA LEU A 192 5.63 15.10 -13.61
C LEU A 192 6.94 15.88 -13.79
N PRO A 193 7.08 16.83 -14.74
CA PRO A 193 8.32 17.57 -14.91
C PRO A 193 8.78 18.40 -13.70
N ASP A 194 7.85 18.77 -12.82
CA ASP A 194 8.12 19.53 -11.60
C ASP A 194 8.14 18.63 -10.33
N THR A 195 8.10 17.30 -10.51
CA THR A 195 7.98 16.34 -9.40
C THR A 195 9.35 15.81 -8.98
N ASP A 196 9.74 16.07 -7.73
CA ASP A 196 10.96 15.51 -7.13
C ASP A 196 10.72 14.10 -6.57
N ILE A 197 9.53 13.84 -6.04
CA ILE A 197 9.16 12.55 -5.46
C ILE A 197 7.76 12.18 -5.93
N LEU A 198 7.66 11.05 -6.64
CA LEU A 198 6.40 10.43 -7.01
C LEU A 198 6.08 9.30 -6.04
N VAL A 199 5.00 9.45 -5.26
CA VAL A 199 4.49 8.39 -4.37
C VAL A 199 3.27 7.75 -4.98
N MET A 200 3.31 6.44 -5.20
CA MET A 200 2.20 5.67 -5.77
C MET A 200 1.45 4.91 -4.69
N VAL A 201 0.13 5.17 -4.61
CA VAL A 201 -0.81 4.52 -3.67
C VAL A 201 -2.07 4.08 -4.44
N LEU A 202 -1.86 3.59 -5.67
CA LEU A 202 -2.92 3.18 -6.56
C LEU A 202 -3.38 1.74 -6.28
N PRO A 203 -4.68 1.43 -6.45
CA PRO A 203 -5.18 0.05 -6.47
C PRO A 203 -4.76 -0.66 -7.77
N SER A 204 -4.87 -1.99 -7.78
CA SER A 204 -4.74 -2.80 -8.99
C SER A 204 -6.09 -2.88 -9.70
N GLU A 205 -6.26 -2.07 -10.72
CA GLU A 205 -7.43 -2.03 -11.60
C GLU A 205 -6.94 -2.15 -13.05
N PRO A 206 -7.77 -2.56 -14.02
CA PRO A 206 -7.36 -2.65 -15.43
C PRO A 206 -6.74 -1.33 -15.94
N GLU A 207 -7.29 -0.20 -15.53
CA GLU A 207 -6.87 1.15 -15.94
C GLU A 207 -5.56 1.59 -15.30
N THR A 208 -5.14 0.94 -14.21
CA THR A 208 -3.89 1.26 -13.50
C THR A 208 -2.74 0.31 -13.79
N GLN A 209 -2.97 -0.72 -14.62
CA GLN A 209 -1.93 -1.67 -15.02
C GLN A 209 -0.80 -0.99 -15.77
N LYS A 210 0.44 -1.09 -15.24
CA LYS A 210 1.64 -0.45 -15.78
C LYS A 210 1.43 1.03 -16.13
N ILE A 211 0.60 1.72 -15.35
CA ILE A 211 0.27 3.12 -15.61
C ILE A 211 1.52 4.01 -15.52
N LEU A 212 2.44 3.72 -14.58
CA LEU A 212 3.78 4.31 -14.57
C LEU A 212 4.68 3.50 -15.52
N ASN A 213 4.63 3.87 -16.77
CA ASN A 213 5.39 3.27 -17.85
C ASN A 213 6.64 4.12 -18.21
N ARG A 214 7.42 3.67 -19.19
CA ARG A 214 8.61 4.37 -19.68
C ARG A 214 8.32 5.83 -20.05
N GLU A 215 7.21 6.08 -20.74
CA GLU A 215 6.83 7.40 -21.21
C GLU A 215 6.62 8.41 -20.07
N LEU A 216 6.01 7.96 -18.97
CA LEU A 216 5.79 8.79 -17.79
C LEU A 216 7.05 8.89 -16.92
N LEU A 217 7.86 7.84 -16.85
CA LEU A 217 9.17 7.89 -16.17
C LEU A 217 10.10 8.92 -16.83
N GLU A 218 10.11 9.01 -18.16
CA GLU A 218 10.92 9.97 -18.92
C GLU A 218 10.49 11.44 -18.73
N LEU A 219 9.30 11.69 -18.18
CA LEU A 219 8.84 13.04 -17.85
C LEU A 219 9.34 13.52 -16.48
N LEU A 220 9.74 12.59 -15.61
CA LEU A 220 10.33 12.95 -14.31
C LEU A 220 11.74 13.53 -14.51
N PRO A 221 12.14 14.55 -13.74
CA PRO A 221 13.53 14.95 -13.67
C PRO A 221 14.45 13.78 -13.28
N ASP A 222 15.66 13.71 -13.85
CA ASP A 222 16.62 12.63 -13.57
C ASP A 222 16.94 12.48 -12.07
N ARG A 223 16.80 13.57 -11.29
CA ARG A 223 17.01 13.57 -9.84
C ARG A 223 15.88 12.95 -9.05
N SER A 224 14.75 12.62 -9.67
CA SER A 224 13.52 12.23 -8.97
C SER A 224 13.60 10.85 -8.34
N LEU A 225 12.73 10.64 -7.35
CA LEU A 225 12.53 9.37 -6.65
C LEU A 225 11.10 8.86 -6.89
N VAL A 226 10.97 7.55 -7.01
CA VAL A 226 9.68 6.85 -7.05
C VAL A 226 9.51 6.00 -5.80
N CYS A 227 8.38 6.13 -5.11
CA CYS A 227 8.01 5.27 -3.98
C CYS A 227 6.68 4.58 -4.28
N ASN A 228 6.62 3.26 -4.29
CA ASN A 228 5.38 2.51 -4.49
C ASN A 228 5.02 1.70 -3.25
N VAL A 229 3.93 2.10 -2.59
CA VAL A 229 3.30 1.40 -1.46
C VAL A 229 1.83 1.03 -1.76
N GLY A 230 1.45 1.08 -3.03
CA GLY A 230 0.11 0.73 -3.52
C GLY A 230 0.02 -0.70 -4.02
N ARG A 231 0.26 -0.89 -5.33
CA ARG A 231 0.31 -2.21 -5.98
C ARG A 231 1.43 -2.24 -7.02
N GLY A 232 2.20 -3.33 -7.03
CA GLY A 232 3.31 -3.52 -7.97
C GLY A 232 2.89 -3.49 -9.43
N SER A 233 1.71 -4.05 -9.74
CA SER A 233 1.14 -4.05 -11.09
C SER A 233 0.95 -2.66 -11.71
N THR A 234 1.00 -1.60 -10.91
CA THR A 234 0.84 -0.21 -11.40
C THR A 234 2.11 0.36 -12.02
N VAL A 235 3.26 -0.30 -11.86
CA VAL A 235 4.56 0.11 -12.38
C VAL A 235 5.00 -0.86 -13.48
N ASP A 236 5.54 -0.34 -14.57
CA ASP A 236 6.33 -1.13 -15.51
C ASP A 236 7.74 -1.32 -14.92
N GLU A 237 7.96 -2.47 -14.26
CA GLU A 237 9.21 -2.76 -13.55
C GLU A 237 10.42 -2.79 -14.50
N ASP A 238 10.26 -3.28 -15.73
CA ASP A 238 11.34 -3.29 -16.72
C ASP A 238 11.75 -1.86 -17.09
N ALA A 239 10.78 -0.97 -17.28
CA ALA A 239 11.04 0.44 -17.56
C ALA A 239 11.67 1.14 -16.34
N LEU A 240 11.23 0.83 -15.12
CA LEU A 240 11.79 1.38 -13.88
C LEU A 240 13.25 0.95 -13.70
N VAL A 241 13.55 -0.34 -13.87
CA VAL A 241 14.92 -0.87 -13.79
C VAL A 241 15.83 -0.20 -14.81
N ALA A 242 15.38 -0.06 -16.05
CA ALA A 242 16.14 0.63 -17.09
C ALA A 242 16.43 2.10 -16.71
N ALA A 243 15.42 2.83 -16.20
CA ALA A 243 15.59 4.23 -15.78
C ALA A 243 16.60 4.38 -14.63
N LEU A 244 16.59 3.45 -13.68
CA LEU A 244 17.57 3.42 -12.59
C LEU A 244 18.99 3.12 -13.08
N GLN A 245 19.13 2.15 -13.99
CA GLN A 245 20.42 1.75 -14.57
C GLN A 245 21.02 2.84 -15.45
N ASP A 246 20.19 3.52 -16.24
CA ASP A 246 20.61 4.61 -17.14
C ASP A 246 20.81 5.94 -16.39
N GLY A 247 20.37 6.03 -15.11
CA GLY A 247 20.46 7.22 -14.28
C GLY A 247 19.47 8.32 -14.65
N THR A 248 18.43 8.00 -15.42
CA THR A 248 17.29 8.91 -15.73
C THR A 248 16.26 8.94 -14.59
N LEU A 249 16.47 8.12 -13.56
CA LEU A 249 15.78 8.16 -12.27
C LEU A 249 16.81 7.96 -11.16
N ALA A 250 16.83 8.84 -10.16
CA ALA A 250 17.85 8.80 -9.11
C ALA A 250 17.68 7.66 -8.10
N GLY A 251 16.46 7.17 -7.89
CA GLY A 251 16.22 6.05 -6.98
C GLY A 251 14.77 5.64 -6.89
N ALA A 252 14.53 4.46 -6.33
CA ALA A 252 13.19 3.95 -6.07
C ALA A 252 13.09 3.24 -4.72
N ALA A 253 11.89 3.21 -4.14
CA ALA A 253 11.55 2.40 -2.98
C ALA A 253 10.23 1.68 -3.24
N LEU A 254 10.25 0.36 -3.21
CA LEU A 254 9.11 -0.47 -3.56
C LEU A 254 8.78 -1.40 -2.39
N ASP A 255 7.56 -1.27 -1.85
CA ASP A 255 7.03 -2.24 -0.89
C ASP A 255 6.22 -3.33 -1.59
N VAL A 256 5.84 -3.09 -2.85
CA VAL A 256 4.99 -3.97 -3.65
C VAL A 256 5.59 -4.21 -5.02
N MET A 257 5.50 -5.45 -5.51
CA MET A 257 6.01 -5.89 -6.81
C MET A 257 4.91 -6.51 -7.66
N SER A 258 5.11 -6.57 -8.97
CA SER A 258 4.15 -7.17 -9.91
C SER A 258 3.99 -8.67 -9.71
N SER A 259 5.04 -9.34 -9.23
CA SER A 259 5.04 -10.74 -8.79
C SER A 259 5.51 -10.84 -7.36
N GLU A 260 4.69 -11.39 -6.49
CA GLU A 260 4.98 -11.58 -5.06
C GLU A 260 4.78 -13.05 -4.66
N PRO A 261 5.79 -13.69 -4.05
CA PRO A 261 7.14 -13.20 -3.72
C PRO A 261 7.95 -12.81 -4.96
N LEU A 262 8.82 -11.79 -4.82
CA LEU A 262 9.71 -11.36 -5.90
C LEU A 262 10.63 -12.52 -6.31
N PRO A 263 10.63 -12.94 -7.60
CA PRO A 263 11.48 -14.03 -8.06
C PRO A 263 12.98 -13.75 -7.84
N PRO A 264 13.79 -14.77 -7.50
CA PRO A 264 15.23 -14.59 -7.28
C PRO A 264 16.00 -14.02 -8.48
N GLU A 265 15.47 -14.22 -9.70
CA GLU A 265 16.05 -13.76 -10.96
C GLU A 265 15.60 -12.33 -11.33
N SER A 266 14.77 -11.69 -10.52
CA SER A 266 14.29 -10.35 -10.82
C SER A 266 15.42 -9.33 -10.86
N PRO A 267 15.51 -8.49 -11.93
CA PRO A 267 16.52 -7.45 -12.01
C PRO A 267 16.36 -6.33 -10.97
N LEU A 268 15.24 -6.27 -10.27
CA LEU A 268 15.00 -5.32 -9.18
C LEU A 268 15.99 -5.54 -8.02
N TRP A 269 16.45 -6.78 -7.78
CA TRP A 269 17.41 -7.07 -6.70
C TRP A 269 18.73 -6.32 -6.86
N ASP A 270 19.17 -6.13 -8.11
CA ASP A 270 20.44 -5.48 -8.46
C ASP A 270 20.26 -4.05 -8.99
N ALA A 271 19.02 -3.51 -8.97
CA ALA A 271 18.76 -2.15 -9.44
C ALA A 271 19.45 -1.13 -8.53
N PRO A 272 20.20 -0.17 -9.09
CA PRO A 272 20.92 0.82 -8.31
C PRO A 272 19.94 1.75 -7.55
N ASN A 273 20.30 2.12 -6.32
CA ASN A 273 19.50 3.01 -5.47
C ASN A 273 18.04 2.57 -5.32
N CYS A 274 17.79 1.26 -5.29
CA CYS A 274 16.47 0.68 -5.11
C CYS A 274 16.35 0.04 -3.72
N ILE A 275 15.34 0.43 -2.95
CA ILE A 275 15.00 -0.20 -1.67
C ILE A 275 13.79 -1.09 -1.90
N LEU A 276 13.89 -2.36 -1.53
CA LEU A 276 12.80 -3.33 -1.61
C LEU A 276 12.37 -3.76 -0.22
N THR A 277 11.06 -3.77 0.03
CA THR A 277 10.46 -4.35 1.23
C THR A 277 9.33 -5.33 0.83
N PRO A 278 9.11 -6.43 1.57
CA PRO A 278 8.28 -7.54 1.11
C PRO A 278 6.80 -7.34 1.47
N HIS A 279 6.17 -6.27 0.95
CA HIS A 279 4.76 -5.91 1.12
C HIS A 279 4.34 -5.87 2.60
N VAL A 280 5.11 -5.13 3.41
CA VAL A 280 4.95 -5.08 4.88
C VAL A 280 4.44 -3.73 5.40
N ALA A 281 4.22 -2.75 4.52
CA ALA A 281 3.73 -1.42 4.92
C ALA A 281 2.39 -1.47 5.66
N GLY A 282 1.51 -2.41 5.30
CA GLY A 282 0.13 -2.49 5.76
C GLY A 282 -0.10 -3.32 7.03
N PHE A 283 0.34 -4.51 7.17
CA PHE A 283 -0.07 -5.57 8.12
C PHE A 283 -0.12 -5.23 9.63
N ARG A 284 -0.48 -4.00 9.98
CA ARG A 284 -0.68 -3.48 11.34
C ARG A 284 -1.98 -2.69 11.39
N ALA A 285 -3.10 -3.41 11.38
CA ALA A 285 -4.43 -2.81 11.33
C ALA A 285 -4.72 -1.95 12.56
N HIS A 286 -4.83 -0.64 12.38
CA HIS A 286 -5.18 0.31 13.43
C HIS A 286 -6.69 0.57 13.44
N GLY A 287 -7.35 0.30 14.55
CA GLY A 287 -8.80 0.50 14.71
C GLY A 287 -9.67 -0.63 14.15
N ALA A 288 -9.13 -1.83 13.97
CA ALA A 288 -9.86 -3.02 13.51
C ALA A 288 -11.07 -3.34 14.43
N ASP A 289 -10.90 -3.20 15.75
CA ASP A 289 -11.99 -3.39 16.71
C ASP A 289 -13.21 -2.54 16.39
N ARG A 290 -12.99 -1.26 16.09
CA ARG A 290 -14.05 -0.30 15.78
C ARG A 290 -14.74 -0.63 14.45
N LEU A 291 -13.97 -0.99 13.43
CA LEU A 291 -14.51 -1.32 12.11
C LEU A 291 -15.29 -2.62 12.16
N VAL A 292 -14.67 -3.70 12.65
CA VAL A 292 -15.27 -5.03 12.71
C VAL A 292 -16.49 -5.01 13.63
N GLY A 293 -16.35 -4.47 14.85
CA GLY A 293 -17.44 -4.37 15.82
C GLY A 293 -18.61 -3.50 15.32
N GLY A 294 -18.30 -2.40 14.60
CA GLY A 294 -19.34 -1.57 13.98
C GLY A 294 -20.09 -2.30 12.86
N ASN A 295 -19.37 -3.00 11.98
CA ASN A 295 -19.98 -3.75 10.88
C ASN A 295 -20.80 -4.96 11.37
N ILE A 296 -20.37 -5.64 12.42
CA ILE A 296 -21.18 -6.72 13.02
C ILE A 296 -22.50 -6.17 13.57
N LYS A 297 -22.47 -5.06 14.30
CA LYS A 297 -23.70 -4.42 14.83
C LYS A 297 -24.62 -3.99 13.69
N ALA A 298 -24.09 -3.33 12.66
CA ALA A 298 -24.85 -2.92 11.49
C ALA A 298 -25.46 -4.10 10.73
N LEU A 299 -24.68 -5.19 10.53
CA LEU A 299 -25.16 -6.41 9.86
C LEU A 299 -26.38 -7.01 10.59
N LEU A 300 -26.33 -7.08 11.92
CA LEU A 300 -27.43 -7.63 12.72
C LEU A 300 -28.66 -6.72 12.76
N ALA A 301 -28.45 -5.40 12.68
CA ALA A 301 -29.52 -4.42 12.63
C ALA A 301 -30.14 -4.25 11.23
N GLY A 302 -29.52 -4.84 10.19
CA GLY A 302 -29.90 -4.62 8.79
C GLY A 302 -29.55 -3.22 8.31
N GLU A 303 -28.56 -2.57 8.92
CA GLU A 303 -28.07 -1.24 8.57
C GLU A 303 -26.93 -1.31 7.55
N PRO A 304 -26.64 -0.20 6.83
CA PRO A 304 -25.54 -0.14 5.88
C PRO A 304 -24.17 -0.43 6.53
N LEU A 305 -23.38 -1.31 5.90
CA LEU A 305 -22.04 -1.64 6.35
C LEU A 305 -21.03 -0.57 5.90
N ARG A 306 -20.05 -0.28 6.75
CA ARG A 306 -18.93 0.59 6.39
C ARG A 306 -18.00 -0.15 5.43
N ASN A 307 -17.48 0.58 4.45
CA ASN A 307 -16.55 0.04 3.45
C ASN A 307 -17.10 -1.15 2.65
N LEU A 308 -18.41 -1.18 2.43
CA LEU A 308 -19.02 -2.18 1.54
C LEU A 308 -18.40 -2.06 0.15
N VAL A 309 -18.06 -3.20 -0.42
CA VAL A 309 -17.46 -3.31 -1.76
C VAL A 309 -18.58 -3.59 -2.76
N GLU A 310 -18.73 -2.70 -3.73
CA GLU A 310 -19.60 -2.91 -4.89
C GLU A 310 -18.92 -3.93 -5.82
N ARG A 311 -19.67 -4.96 -6.23
CA ARG A 311 -19.17 -6.06 -7.06
C ARG A 311 -20.11 -6.34 -8.20
#